data_3b1cdbb83f14cb3d2c611f291e8f5f4e
#
_entry.id   3b1cdbb83f14cb3d2c611f291e8f5f4e
#
_cell.length_a   1.000
_cell.length_b   1.000
_cell.length_c   1.000
_cell.angle_alpha   90.00
_cell.angle_beta   90.00
_cell.angle_gamma   90.00
#
_symmetry.space_group_name_H-M   'P 1'
#
loop_
_entity.id
_entity.type
_entity.pdbx_description
1 polymer ?
#
loop_
_entity_poly.entity_id
_entity_poly.type
_entity_poly.pdbx_seq_one_letter_code
_entity_poly.pdbx_strand_id
1 'polypeptide(L)'
;MSLTESVKSEREFRKRQAFIGREQDILSVSESLMADKGVRKVSVNTIAARTGIGKGTIYKHFDSKRGLLIAIAERHYSTLFELLGRPTDPAQALSDWIEARLSGARQSILIRELTETLADDQRALSKIQESQIRMRKRLAQVLTGSSTTRGESMERAMWLESLVQGALVEMESPLKSRSFDVDQWIESIRRVASVLSSQPKQSEKDQRLTYL
;
A
#
# COMPACT_ATOMS: atom_id res chain seq x y z
N MET A 1 -0.85 42.08 -9.83
CA MET A 1 -0.63 40.84 -10.64
C MET A 1 -1.18 41.12 -12.04
N SER A 2 -0.33 41.04 -13.05
CA SER A 2 -0.71 41.35 -14.43
C SER A 2 -1.54 40.20 -15.01
N LEU A 3 -2.50 40.51 -15.91
CA LEU A 3 -3.31 39.52 -16.63
C LEU A 3 -2.45 38.46 -17.35
N THR A 4 -1.27 38.84 -17.82
CA THR A 4 -0.30 37.97 -18.47
C THR A 4 0.33 36.94 -17.50
N GLU A 5 0.57 37.27 -16.23
CA GLU A 5 1.09 36.35 -15.21
C GLU A 5 0.02 35.31 -14.80
N SER A 6 -1.25 35.73 -14.72
CA SER A 6 -2.35 34.84 -14.44
C SER A 6 -2.56 33.78 -15.54
N VAL A 7 -2.53 34.20 -16.81
CA VAL A 7 -2.67 33.31 -17.98
C VAL A 7 -1.49 32.32 -18.07
N LYS A 8 -0.27 32.75 -17.75
CA LYS A 8 0.92 31.91 -17.76
C LYS A 8 0.85 30.85 -16.66
N SER A 9 0.45 31.27 -15.47
CA SER A 9 0.26 30.37 -14.32
C SER A 9 -0.81 29.29 -14.60
N GLU A 10 -1.94 29.67 -15.20
CA GLU A 10 -3.00 28.72 -15.55
C GLU A 10 -2.56 27.71 -16.62
N ARG A 11 -1.78 28.17 -17.63
CA ARG A 11 -1.22 27.27 -18.65
C ARG A 11 -0.20 26.28 -18.07
N GLU A 12 0.62 26.71 -17.14
CA GLU A 12 1.57 25.83 -16.43
C GLU A 12 0.84 24.83 -15.55
N PHE A 13 -0.19 25.25 -14.83
CA PHE A 13 -1.05 24.37 -14.03
C PHE A 13 -1.70 23.29 -14.91
N ARG A 14 -2.33 23.67 -16.05
CA ARG A 14 -2.94 22.69 -16.97
C ARG A 14 -1.91 21.69 -17.53
N LYS A 15 -0.70 22.15 -17.86
CA LYS A 15 0.38 21.26 -18.32
C LYS A 15 0.80 20.27 -17.25
N ARG A 16 0.91 20.73 -16.00
CA ARG A 16 1.25 19.88 -14.86
C ARG A 16 0.16 18.85 -14.59
N GLN A 17 -1.10 19.23 -14.63
CA GLN A 17 -2.23 18.30 -14.48
C GLN A 17 -2.25 17.25 -15.58
N ALA A 18 -2.04 17.64 -16.83
CA ALA A 18 -1.95 16.71 -17.95
C ALA A 18 -0.75 15.76 -17.83
N PHE A 19 0.38 16.20 -17.27
CA PHE A 19 1.54 15.36 -17.00
C PHE A 19 1.22 14.31 -15.93
N ILE A 20 0.66 14.74 -14.80
CA ILE A 20 0.25 13.85 -13.70
C ILE A 20 -0.79 12.84 -14.19
N GLY A 21 -1.81 13.27 -14.95
CA GLY A 21 -2.82 12.36 -15.49
C GLY A 21 -2.22 11.26 -16.37
N ARG A 22 -1.29 11.61 -17.28
CA ARG A 22 -0.59 10.59 -18.08
C ARG A 22 0.25 9.63 -17.28
N GLU A 23 0.89 10.10 -16.22
CA GLU A 23 1.64 9.25 -15.30
C GLU A 23 0.74 8.21 -14.65
N GLN A 24 -0.44 8.64 -14.16
CA GLN A 24 -1.44 7.73 -13.58
C GLN A 24 -1.96 6.70 -14.60
N ASP A 25 -2.20 7.11 -15.84
CA ASP A 25 -2.63 6.19 -16.92
C ASP A 25 -1.55 5.14 -17.20
N ILE A 26 -0.28 5.56 -17.32
CA ILE A 26 0.83 4.63 -17.53
C ILE A 26 0.94 3.64 -16.37
N LEU A 27 0.88 4.11 -15.13
CA LEU A 27 0.93 3.25 -13.94
C LEU A 27 -0.22 2.26 -13.93
N SER A 28 -1.46 2.70 -14.15
CA SER A 28 -2.65 1.85 -14.10
C SER A 28 -2.63 0.76 -15.18
N VAL A 29 -2.27 1.10 -16.40
CA VAL A 29 -2.13 0.13 -17.50
C VAL A 29 -0.97 -0.83 -17.23
N SER A 30 0.14 -0.35 -16.68
CA SER A 30 1.29 -1.19 -16.35
C SER A 30 0.94 -2.22 -15.28
N GLU A 31 0.25 -1.81 -14.22
CA GLU A 31 -0.21 -2.70 -13.16
C GLU A 31 -1.15 -3.78 -13.69
N SER A 32 -2.15 -3.39 -14.48
CA SER A 32 -3.08 -4.35 -15.09
C SER A 32 -2.36 -5.38 -15.94
N LEU A 33 -1.46 -4.93 -16.83
CA LEU A 33 -0.70 -5.83 -17.70
C LEU A 33 0.22 -6.76 -16.92
N MET A 34 0.88 -6.24 -15.87
CA MET A 34 1.82 -7.02 -15.05
C MET A 34 1.09 -8.01 -14.14
N ALA A 35 -0.06 -7.63 -13.60
CA ALA A 35 -0.91 -8.53 -12.82
C ALA A 35 -1.46 -9.70 -13.66
N ASP A 36 -1.72 -9.47 -14.95
CA ASP A 36 -2.26 -10.49 -15.85
C ASP A 36 -1.17 -11.40 -16.45
N LYS A 37 0.00 -10.84 -16.78
CA LYS A 37 1.05 -11.53 -17.55
C LYS A 37 2.32 -11.83 -16.76
N GLY A 38 2.45 -11.26 -15.57
CA GLY A 38 3.68 -11.27 -14.76
C GLY A 38 4.63 -10.12 -15.10
N VAL A 39 5.32 -9.61 -14.09
CA VAL A 39 6.18 -8.42 -14.15
C VAL A 39 7.30 -8.55 -15.19
N ARG A 40 7.93 -9.71 -15.24
CA ARG A 40 9.08 -9.94 -16.13
C ARG A 40 8.69 -9.96 -17.61
N LYS A 41 7.48 -10.44 -17.94
CA LYS A 41 6.98 -10.58 -19.31
C LYS A 41 6.50 -9.28 -19.94
N VAL A 42 6.19 -8.25 -19.13
CA VAL A 42 5.70 -6.96 -19.62
C VAL A 42 6.88 -6.04 -19.94
N SER A 43 6.97 -5.61 -21.18
CA SER A 43 7.97 -4.65 -21.67
C SER A 43 7.39 -3.23 -21.73
N VAL A 44 8.25 -2.21 -21.73
CA VAL A 44 7.82 -0.81 -21.97
C VAL A 44 7.16 -0.64 -23.34
N ASN A 45 7.55 -1.44 -24.35
CA ASN A 45 6.91 -1.44 -25.66
C ASN A 45 5.44 -1.94 -25.56
N THR A 46 5.20 -2.97 -24.76
CA THR A 46 3.85 -3.49 -24.52
C THR A 46 2.96 -2.45 -23.83
N ILE A 47 3.52 -1.73 -22.85
CA ILE A 47 2.83 -0.64 -22.15
C ILE A 47 2.52 0.49 -23.12
N ALA A 48 3.49 0.93 -23.94
CA ALA A 48 3.35 1.97 -24.95
C ALA A 48 2.23 1.65 -25.95
N ALA A 49 2.22 0.41 -26.46
CA ALA A 49 1.17 -0.06 -27.37
C ALA A 49 -0.22 -0.06 -26.72
N ARG A 50 -0.31 -0.42 -25.44
CA ARG A 50 -1.60 -0.50 -24.72
C ARG A 50 -2.15 0.87 -24.31
N THR A 51 -1.25 1.81 -23.95
CA THR A 51 -1.63 3.17 -23.56
C THR A 51 -1.85 4.11 -24.75
N GLY A 52 -1.37 3.77 -25.93
CA GLY A 52 -1.28 4.67 -27.08
C GLY A 52 -0.24 5.80 -26.89
N ILE A 53 0.60 5.70 -25.84
CA ILE A 53 1.63 6.69 -25.50
C ILE A 53 2.98 6.24 -26.08
N GLY A 54 3.68 7.15 -26.76
CA GLY A 54 5.00 6.84 -27.31
C GLY A 54 6.00 6.44 -26.21
N LYS A 55 6.85 5.43 -26.49
CA LYS A 55 7.88 4.94 -25.58
C LYS A 55 8.77 6.05 -25.01
N GLY A 56 9.14 7.05 -25.84
CA GLY A 56 9.92 8.21 -25.38
C GLY A 56 9.17 9.05 -24.34
N THR A 57 7.85 9.11 -24.42
CA THR A 57 7.03 9.81 -23.41
C THR A 57 7.00 9.02 -22.11
N ILE A 58 6.91 7.69 -22.15
CA ILE A 58 6.97 6.85 -20.93
C ILE A 58 8.31 7.09 -20.23
N TYR A 59 9.42 7.14 -20.96
CA TYR A 59 10.74 7.41 -20.35
C TYR A 59 10.93 8.86 -19.86
N LYS A 60 10.07 9.81 -20.25
CA LYS A 60 10.03 11.14 -19.63
C LYS A 60 9.38 11.15 -18.25
N HIS A 61 8.50 10.19 -17.98
CA HIS A 61 7.87 10.00 -16.66
C HIS A 61 8.71 9.09 -15.78
N PHE A 62 9.29 8.03 -16.36
CA PHE A 62 10.03 6.99 -15.62
C PHE A 62 11.36 6.74 -16.34
N ASP A 63 12.48 7.09 -15.74
CA ASP A 63 13.82 6.98 -16.34
C ASP A 63 14.14 5.57 -16.88
N SER A 64 13.48 4.55 -16.39
CA SER A 64 13.69 3.15 -16.75
C SER A 64 12.46 2.29 -16.42
N LYS A 65 12.45 1.05 -16.92
CA LYS A 65 11.47 0.06 -16.44
C LYS A 65 11.57 -0.12 -14.91
N ARG A 66 12.77 -0.10 -14.33
CA ARG A 66 12.98 -0.18 -12.87
C ARG A 66 12.31 1.01 -12.15
N GLY A 67 12.48 2.24 -12.67
CA GLY A 67 11.81 3.44 -12.15
C GLY A 67 10.30 3.32 -12.17
N LEU A 68 9.73 2.76 -13.24
CA LEU A 68 8.29 2.47 -13.33
C LEU A 68 7.85 1.43 -12.27
N LEU A 69 8.63 0.37 -12.07
CA LEU A 69 8.32 -0.65 -11.04
C LEU A 69 8.34 -0.06 -9.63
N ILE A 70 9.31 0.79 -9.33
CA ILE A 70 9.38 1.51 -8.05
C ILE A 70 8.14 2.39 -7.87
N ALA A 71 7.77 3.18 -8.88
CA ALA A 71 6.62 4.07 -8.81
C ALA A 71 5.29 3.30 -8.59
N ILE A 72 5.15 2.10 -9.16
CA ILE A 72 4.00 1.20 -8.90
C ILE A 72 3.96 0.81 -7.43
N ALA A 73 5.09 0.37 -6.86
CA ALA A 73 5.15 -0.01 -5.45
C ALA A 73 4.90 1.19 -4.51
N GLU A 74 5.49 2.34 -4.80
CA GLU A 74 5.27 3.58 -4.04
C GLU A 74 3.80 4.00 -4.07
N ARG A 75 3.13 3.92 -5.23
CA ARG A 75 1.69 4.20 -5.37
C ARG A 75 0.85 3.25 -4.51
N HIS A 76 1.16 1.96 -4.53
CA HIS A 76 0.47 0.98 -3.70
C HIS A 76 0.54 1.33 -2.20
N TYR A 77 1.73 1.58 -1.67
CA TYR A 77 1.88 1.94 -0.25
C TYR A 77 1.29 3.31 0.08
N SER A 78 1.32 4.27 -0.86
CA SER A 78 0.66 5.57 -0.69
C SER A 78 -0.86 5.43 -0.61
N THR A 79 -1.47 4.60 -1.44
CA THR A 79 -2.91 4.32 -1.37
C THR A 79 -3.29 3.72 -0.02
N LEU A 80 -2.53 2.76 0.48
CA LEU A 80 -2.76 2.17 1.80
C LEU A 80 -2.55 3.17 2.94
N PHE A 81 -1.57 4.06 2.83
CA PHE A 81 -1.33 5.16 3.77
C PHE A 81 -2.51 6.14 3.79
N GLU A 82 -3.06 6.49 2.64
CA GLU A 82 -4.21 7.40 2.52
C GLU A 82 -5.49 6.79 3.11
N LEU A 83 -5.72 5.49 2.92
CA LEU A 83 -6.85 4.79 3.55
C LEU A 83 -6.81 4.94 5.08
N LEU A 84 -5.65 4.73 5.69
CA LEU A 84 -5.43 4.88 7.13
C LEU A 84 -5.49 6.34 7.60
N GLY A 85 -5.43 7.31 6.69
CA GLY A 85 -5.47 8.74 6.98
C GLY A 85 -6.82 9.39 6.82
N ARG A 86 -7.84 8.67 6.38
CA ARG A 86 -9.19 9.21 6.22
C ARG A 86 -9.76 9.66 7.56
N PRO A 87 -10.57 10.74 7.58
CA PRO A 87 -11.23 11.24 8.79
C PRO A 87 -12.43 10.35 9.15
N THR A 88 -12.16 9.06 9.40
CA THR A 88 -13.12 8.05 9.79
C THR A 88 -12.76 7.49 11.16
N ASP A 89 -13.68 6.73 11.75
CA ASP A 89 -13.37 5.96 12.96
C ASP A 89 -12.14 5.04 12.72
N PRO A 90 -11.20 4.93 13.67
CA PRO A 90 -10.03 4.04 13.56
C PRO A 90 -10.36 2.60 13.19
N ALA A 91 -11.46 2.05 13.72
CA ALA A 91 -11.90 0.69 13.39
C ALA A 91 -12.31 0.58 11.91
N GLN A 92 -12.99 1.59 11.37
CA GLN A 92 -13.35 1.64 9.96
C GLN A 92 -12.10 1.78 9.07
N ALA A 93 -11.15 2.64 9.44
CA ALA A 93 -9.89 2.79 8.70
C ALA A 93 -9.09 1.47 8.64
N LEU A 94 -9.04 0.72 9.74
CA LEU A 94 -8.43 -0.61 9.78
C LEU A 94 -9.18 -1.61 8.91
N SER A 95 -10.51 -1.61 8.98
CA SER A 95 -11.36 -2.47 8.15
C SER A 95 -11.12 -2.21 6.66
N ASP A 96 -11.14 -0.95 6.23
CA ASP A 96 -10.90 -0.54 4.85
C ASP A 96 -9.48 -0.96 4.38
N TRP A 97 -8.48 -0.81 5.26
CA TRP A 97 -7.10 -1.22 4.95
C TRP A 97 -6.98 -2.75 4.80
N ILE A 98 -7.59 -3.53 5.70
CA ILE A 98 -7.59 -5.00 5.62
C ILE A 98 -8.28 -5.45 4.33
N GLU A 99 -9.44 -4.88 4.04
CA GLU A 99 -10.21 -5.20 2.84
C GLU A 99 -9.42 -4.85 1.56
N ALA A 100 -8.82 -3.66 1.49
CA ALA A 100 -7.99 -3.26 0.35
C ALA A 100 -6.81 -4.22 0.12
N ARG A 101 -6.21 -4.74 1.19
CA ARG A 101 -5.09 -5.69 1.12
C ARG A 101 -5.53 -7.08 0.64
N LEU A 102 -6.65 -7.60 1.12
CA LEU A 102 -7.11 -8.96 0.86
C LEU A 102 -7.97 -9.05 -0.42
N SER A 103 -8.90 -8.13 -0.63
CA SER A 103 -9.67 -8.06 -1.89
C SER A 103 -8.79 -7.66 -3.07
N GLY A 104 -7.73 -6.89 -2.82
CA GLY A 104 -6.67 -6.56 -3.77
C GLY A 104 -5.54 -7.59 -3.83
N ALA A 105 -5.82 -8.89 -3.62
CA ALA A 105 -4.78 -9.93 -3.59
C ALA A 105 -3.86 -9.90 -4.82
N ARG A 106 -4.41 -9.69 -6.03
CA ARG A 106 -3.62 -9.53 -7.26
C ARG A 106 -2.61 -8.39 -7.16
N GLN A 107 -2.97 -7.27 -6.53
CA GLN A 107 -2.07 -6.14 -6.32
C GLN A 107 -0.96 -6.48 -5.31
N SER A 108 -1.30 -7.20 -4.27
CA SER A 108 -0.31 -7.64 -3.26
C SER A 108 0.68 -8.65 -3.84
N ILE A 109 0.21 -9.56 -4.70
CA ILE A 109 1.04 -10.49 -5.47
C ILE A 109 1.97 -9.71 -6.40
N LEU A 110 1.44 -8.74 -7.12
CA LEU A 110 2.21 -7.87 -8.01
C LEU A 110 3.34 -7.17 -7.26
N ILE A 111 3.07 -6.59 -6.08
CA ILE A 111 4.10 -5.90 -5.29
C ILE A 111 5.21 -6.87 -4.84
N ARG A 112 4.86 -8.10 -4.47
CA ARG A 112 5.86 -9.13 -4.16
C ARG A 112 6.73 -9.45 -5.38
N GLU A 113 6.12 -9.74 -6.55
CA GLU A 113 6.84 -10.04 -7.79
C GLU A 113 7.73 -8.87 -8.25
N LEU A 114 7.27 -7.62 -8.07
CA LEU A 114 8.06 -6.41 -8.29
C LEU A 114 9.30 -6.38 -7.39
N THR A 115 9.14 -6.62 -6.10
CA THR A 115 10.22 -6.60 -5.13
C THR A 115 11.25 -7.69 -5.43
N GLU A 116 10.80 -8.89 -5.79
CA GLU A 116 11.66 -9.99 -6.23
C GLU A 116 12.41 -9.66 -7.53
N THR A 117 11.73 -8.97 -8.47
CA THR A 117 12.35 -8.55 -9.74
C THR A 117 13.42 -7.47 -9.52
N LEU A 118 13.33 -6.69 -8.45
CA LEU A 118 14.26 -5.63 -8.06
C LEU A 118 15.25 -6.06 -6.98
N ALA A 119 15.32 -7.35 -6.64
CA ALA A 119 16.13 -7.86 -5.52
C ALA A 119 17.65 -7.55 -5.63
N ASP A 120 18.15 -7.35 -6.84
CA ASP A 120 19.52 -6.95 -7.13
C ASP A 120 19.78 -5.44 -7.06
N ASP A 121 18.73 -4.62 -6.87
CA ASP A 121 18.81 -3.16 -6.83
C ASP A 121 18.52 -2.61 -5.44
N GLN A 122 19.59 -2.45 -4.64
CA GLN A 122 19.49 -1.97 -3.26
C GLN A 122 18.83 -0.58 -3.15
N ARG A 123 19.04 0.31 -4.14
CA ARG A 123 18.41 1.64 -4.15
C ARG A 123 16.92 1.55 -4.40
N ALA A 124 16.50 0.66 -5.32
CA ALA A 124 15.09 0.40 -5.58
C ALA A 124 14.41 -0.16 -4.33
N LEU A 125 15.01 -1.16 -3.70
CA LEU A 125 14.50 -1.77 -2.47
C LEU A 125 14.38 -0.75 -1.33
N SER A 126 15.38 0.13 -1.14
CA SER A 126 15.34 1.18 -0.11
C SER A 126 14.16 2.13 -0.31
N LYS A 127 13.87 2.58 -1.54
CA LYS A 127 12.71 3.45 -1.84
C LYS A 127 11.38 2.77 -1.52
N ILE A 128 11.24 1.50 -1.90
CA ILE A 128 10.04 0.71 -1.61
C ILE A 128 9.88 0.55 -0.09
N GLN A 129 10.96 0.21 0.62
CA GLN A 129 10.96 0.07 2.08
C GLN A 129 10.60 1.38 2.80
N GLU A 130 11.10 2.54 2.33
CA GLU A 130 10.71 3.84 2.88
C GLU A 130 9.20 4.08 2.80
N SER A 131 8.59 3.74 1.68
CA SER A 131 7.14 3.87 1.47
C SER A 131 6.35 2.88 2.35
N GLN A 132 6.82 1.64 2.47
CA GLN A 132 6.26 0.65 3.38
C GLN A 132 6.36 1.09 4.84
N ILE A 133 7.52 1.61 5.26
CA ILE A 133 7.73 2.11 6.63
C ILE A 133 6.80 3.28 6.93
N ARG A 134 6.60 4.22 5.99
CA ARG A 134 5.65 5.33 6.17
C ARG A 134 4.22 4.81 6.38
N MET A 135 3.77 3.87 5.57
CA MET A 135 2.46 3.23 5.71
C MET A 135 2.34 2.52 7.06
N ARG A 136 3.34 1.72 7.46
CA ARG A 136 3.36 1.03 8.76
C ARG A 136 3.32 1.98 9.95
N LYS A 137 4.04 3.10 9.90
CA LYS A 137 3.96 4.14 10.94
C LYS A 137 2.54 4.70 11.05
N ARG A 138 1.84 4.88 9.93
CA ARG A 138 0.44 5.32 9.94
C ARG A 138 -0.48 4.26 10.53
N LEU A 139 -0.28 3.00 10.16
CA LEU A 139 -1.01 1.87 10.74
C LEU A 139 -0.80 1.80 12.27
N ALA A 140 0.44 1.96 12.72
CA ALA A 140 0.76 2.02 14.15
C ALA A 140 0.01 3.17 14.86
N GLN A 141 -0.11 4.34 14.23
CA GLN A 141 -0.89 5.46 14.80
C GLN A 141 -2.37 5.12 14.96
N VAL A 142 -2.97 4.44 13.98
CA VAL A 142 -4.37 4.00 14.05
C VAL A 142 -4.58 2.94 15.14
N LEU A 143 -3.57 2.10 15.38
CA LEU A 143 -3.58 1.07 16.44
C LEU A 143 -3.21 1.60 17.83
N THR A 144 -2.84 2.90 17.93
CA THR A 144 -2.47 3.51 19.21
C THR A 144 -3.72 3.86 20.00
N GLY A 145 -4.02 3.11 21.04
CA GLY A 145 -4.95 3.51 22.10
C GLY A 145 -4.30 4.54 23.03
N SER A 146 -5.10 5.18 23.90
CA SER A 146 -4.65 6.24 24.82
C SER A 146 -3.58 5.81 25.84
N SER A 147 -3.34 4.53 26.01
CA SER A 147 -2.34 3.97 26.97
C SER A 147 -1.23 3.14 26.33
N THR A 148 -1.10 3.14 25.01
CA THR A 148 -0.12 2.31 24.30
C THR A 148 1.17 3.09 24.02
N THR A 149 2.34 2.53 24.29
CA THR A 149 3.61 3.14 23.93
C THR A 149 3.82 3.10 22.40
N ARG A 150 4.69 3.99 21.90
CA ARG A 150 5.05 4.03 20.47
C ARG A 150 5.69 2.73 19.99
N GLY A 151 6.44 2.03 20.86
CA GLY A 151 7.05 0.74 20.55
C GLY A 151 6.00 -0.36 20.36
N GLU A 152 5.08 -0.47 21.31
CA GLU A 152 3.98 -1.45 21.26
C GLU A 152 3.06 -1.25 20.05
N SER A 153 2.77 0.01 19.70
CA SER A 153 1.95 0.31 18.51
C SER A 153 2.63 -0.14 17.22
N MET A 154 3.95 0.01 17.13
CA MET A 154 4.71 -0.44 15.97
C MET A 154 4.73 -1.98 15.89
N GLU A 155 4.89 -2.65 17.02
CA GLU A 155 4.86 -4.11 17.10
C GLU A 155 3.48 -4.67 16.67
N ARG A 156 2.39 -4.08 17.15
CA ARG A 156 1.02 -4.42 16.73
C ARG A 156 0.82 -4.23 15.22
N ALA A 157 1.34 -3.14 14.65
CA ALA A 157 1.28 -2.91 13.22
C ALA A 157 2.05 -3.98 12.43
N MET A 158 3.23 -4.38 12.89
CA MET A 158 3.99 -5.46 12.27
C MET A 158 3.27 -6.80 12.35
N TRP A 159 2.64 -7.12 13.47
CA TRP A 159 1.86 -8.35 13.62
C TRP A 159 0.66 -8.37 12.69
N LEU A 160 -0.09 -7.26 12.58
CA LEU A 160 -1.23 -7.18 11.67
C LEU A 160 -0.80 -7.30 10.20
N GLU A 161 0.29 -6.65 9.79
CA GLU A 161 0.85 -6.83 8.45
C GLU A 161 1.23 -8.29 8.18
N SER A 162 1.85 -8.97 9.17
CA SER A 162 2.25 -10.38 9.04
C SER A 162 1.05 -11.31 8.91
N LEU A 163 -0.03 -11.05 9.66
CA LEU A 163 -1.29 -11.81 9.52
C LEU A 163 -1.90 -11.64 8.13
N VAL A 164 -1.99 -10.40 7.66
CA VAL A 164 -2.50 -10.12 6.30
C VAL A 164 -1.60 -10.76 5.24
N GLN A 165 -0.29 -10.70 5.40
CA GLN A 165 0.65 -11.33 4.47
C GLN A 165 0.50 -12.86 4.48
N GLY A 166 0.32 -13.49 5.64
CA GLY A 166 0.04 -14.92 5.75
C GLY A 166 -1.24 -15.31 5.02
N ALA A 167 -2.32 -14.55 5.21
CA ALA A 167 -3.57 -14.77 4.48
C ALA A 167 -3.38 -14.69 2.96
N LEU A 168 -2.62 -13.71 2.47
CA LEU A 168 -2.33 -13.57 1.05
C LEU A 168 -1.54 -14.77 0.49
N VAL A 169 -0.58 -15.30 1.24
CA VAL A 169 0.17 -16.51 0.86
C VAL A 169 -0.77 -17.72 0.76
N GLU A 170 -1.67 -17.90 1.73
CA GLU A 170 -2.66 -18.97 1.69
C GLU A 170 -3.62 -18.85 0.49
N MET A 171 -4.04 -17.62 0.16
CA MET A 171 -4.90 -17.36 -1.00
C MET A 171 -4.25 -17.76 -2.33
N GLU A 172 -2.93 -17.72 -2.41
CA GLU A 172 -2.14 -18.10 -3.59
C GLU A 172 -1.78 -19.58 -3.61
N SER A 173 -1.89 -20.26 -2.48
CA SER A 173 -1.47 -21.66 -2.34
C SER A 173 -2.27 -22.56 -3.27
N PRO A 174 -1.60 -23.42 -4.07
CA PRO A 174 -2.28 -24.45 -4.84
C PRO A 174 -2.93 -25.52 -3.95
N LEU A 175 -2.52 -25.57 -2.67
CA LEU A 175 -3.05 -26.50 -1.67
C LEU A 175 -4.23 -25.90 -0.89
N LYS A 176 -4.65 -24.65 -1.24
CA LYS A 176 -5.79 -24.04 -0.54
C LYS A 176 -7.01 -24.98 -0.57
N SER A 177 -7.62 -25.14 0.57
CA SER A 177 -8.86 -25.90 0.71
C SER A 177 -9.95 -25.30 -0.16
N ARG A 178 -10.86 -26.14 -0.71
CA ARG A 178 -12.08 -25.68 -1.37
C ARG A 178 -12.99 -24.84 -0.44
N SER A 179 -12.78 -24.95 0.85
CA SER A 179 -13.47 -24.18 1.88
C SER A 179 -12.79 -22.85 2.24
N PHE A 180 -11.73 -22.43 1.51
CA PHE A 180 -11.08 -21.16 1.75
C PHE A 180 -12.02 -20.02 1.36
N ASP A 181 -12.59 -19.35 2.35
CA ASP A 181 -13.49 -18.24 2.22
C ASP A 181 -12.75 -16.94 2.56
N VAL A 182 -12.56 -16.08 1.57
CA VAL A 182 -11.89 -14.78 1.73
C VAL A 182 -12.63 -13.89 2.71
N ASP A 183 -13.97 -13.88 2.67
CA ASP A 183 -14.78 -13.04 3.55
C ASP A 183 -14.66 -13.50 5.01
N GLN A 184 -14.57 -14.80 5.24
CA GLN A 184 -14.31 -15.35 6.57
C GLN A 184 -12.92 -14.96 7.09
N TRP A 185 -11.90 -14.93 6.22
CA TRP A 185 -10.57 -14.46 6.58
C TRP A 185 -10.53 -12.97 6.89
N ILE A 186 -11.17 -12.14 6.07
CA ILE A 186 -11.33 -10.70 6.30
C ILE A 186 -11.94 -10.48 7.69
N GLU A 187 -13.04 -11.16 7.99
CA GLU A 187 -13.72 -11.02 9.27
C GLU A 187 -12.87 -11.50 10.45
N SER A 188 -12.13 -12.57 10.29
CA SER A 188 -11.22 -13.07 11.32
C SER A 188 -10.08 -12.08 11.62
N ILE A 189 -9.48 -11.49 10.58
CA ILE A 189 -8.43 -10.49 10.74
C ILE A 189 -8.99 -9.19 11.33
N ARG A 190 -10.22 -8.78 10.98
CA ARG A 190 -10.91 -7.64 11.61
C ARG A 190 -11.08 -7.84 13.11
N ARG A 191 -11.45 -9.03 13.55
CA ARG A 191 -11.55 -9.37 15.00
C ARG A 191 -10.20 -9.25 15.69
N VAL A 192 -9.13 -9.77 15.10
CA VAL A 192 -7.78 -9.62 15.63
C VAL A 192 -7.37 -8.14 15.67
N ALA A 193 -7.62 -7.38 14.62
CA ALA A 193 -7.34 -5.94 14.56
C ALA A 193 -8.10 -5.16 15.65
N SER A 194 -9.36 -5.52 15.92
CA SER A 194 -10.16 -4.95 16.99
C SER A 194 -9.54 -5.23 18.38
N VAL A 195 -9.03 -6.43 18.61
CA VAL A 195 -8.31 -6.78 19.86
C VAL A 195 -7.01 -5.98 19.97
N LEU A 196 -6.27 -5.86 18.87
CA LEU A 196 -5.01 -5.09 18.84
C LEU A 196 -5.22 -3.58 19.04
N SER A 197 -6.37 -3.04 18.65
CA SER A 197 -6.73 -1.62 18.86
C SER A 197 -7.37 -1.36 20.22
N SER A 198 -7.93 -2.38 20.90
CA SER A 198 -8.50 -2.24 22.23
C SER A 198 -7.39 -2.08 23.28
N GLN A 199 -7.67 -1.26 24.31
CA GLN A 199 -6.77 -1.11 25.45
C GLN A 199 -6.68 -2.44 26.20
N PRO A 200 -5.49 -2.82 26.74
CA PRO A 200 -5.45 -3.83 27.77
C PRO A 200 -6.33 -3.34 28.93
N LYS A 201 -7.35 -4.10 29.32
CA LYS A 201 -8.05 -3.85 30.56
C LYS A 201 -6.99 -3.78 31.64
N GLN A 202 -6.85 -2.64 32.33
CA GLN A 202 -6.01 -2.52 33.50
C GLN A 202 -6.35 -3.69 34.42
N SER A 203 -5.39 -4.57 34.59
CA SER A 203 -5.53 -5.70 35.49
C SER A 203 -5.76 -5.13 36.89
N GLU A 204 -6.87 -5.51 37.54
CA GLU A 204 -7.19 -5.19 38.94
C GLU A 204 -6.07 -5.59 39.95
N LYS A 205 -4.96 -6.13 39.47
CA LYS A 205 -3.80 -6.51 40.29
C LYS A 205 -2.94 -5.35 40.79
N ASP A 206 -2.96 -4.19 40.13
CA ASP A 206 -2.14 -3.05 40.57
C ASP A 206 -2.75 -2.23 41.72
N GLN A 207 -4.03 -2.43 42.05
CA GLN A 207 -4.65 -1.74 43.18
C GLN A 207 -4.36 -2.39 44.54
N ARG A 208 -3.73 -3.56 44.62
CA ARG A 208 -3.42 -4.21 45.89
C ARG A 208 -1.98 -3.99 46.42
N LEU A 209 -1.15 -3.28 45.69
CA LEU A 209 0.24 -3.01 46.12
C LEU A 209 0.45 -1.63 46.75
N THR A 210 -0.60 -0.84 46.97
CA THR A 210 -0.49 0.49 47.59
C THR A 210 -0.86 0.53 49.08
N TYR A 211 -1.11 -0.65 49.69
CA TYR A 211 -1.43 -0.77 51.12
C TYR A 211 -0.61 -1.90 51.75
N LEU A 212 0.72 -1.77 51.78
CA LEU A 212 1.61 -2.45 52.75
C LEU A 212 2.78 -1.56 53.08
#